data_f7966b6c00619da813da65fac3906416
#
_entry.id   f7966b6c00619da813da65fac3906416
#
_cell.length_a   1.000
_cell.length_b   1.000
_cell.length_c   1.000
_cell.angle_alpha   90.00
_cell.angle_beta   90.00
_cell.angle_gamma   90.00
#
_symmetry.space_group_name_H-M   'P 1'
#
loop_
_entity.id
_entity.type
_entity.pdbx_description
1 polymer ?
#
loop_
_entity_poly.entity_id
_entity_poly.type
_entity_poly.pdbx_seq_one_letter_code
_entity_poly.pdbx_strand_id
1 'polypeptide(L)'
;MNVAPQLTAQEFSDIHNAKCEINSIVQSLEGVIADRLHERLQKALDLINKGLDNAYKLDEEAYERKSAHYDAISTEHGFKTIWSVHEVSDLNAPFAGAATKLAYRDHWGASEVVVPINGNTWVDLWRAAEAAIKQSGDTHHVFIEAFIPSNVTGVLVLSTGS
;
A
#
# COMPACT_ATOMS: atom_id res chain seq x y z
N MET A 1 -10.08 14.87 17.66
CA MET A 1 -8.93 14.06 18.09
C MET A 1 -7.74 14.50 17.25
N ASN A 2 -6.66 15.00 17.88
CA ASN A 2 -5.42 15.28 17.14
C ASN A 2 -4.79 13.94 16.79
N VAL A 3 -4.88 13.55 15.53
CA VAL A 3 -4.10 12.43 15.00
C VAL A 3 -2.65 12.92 15.00
N ALA A 4 -1.77 12.25 15.72
CA ALA A 4 -0.34 12.54 15.63
C ALA A 4 0.09 12.41 14.16
N PRO A 5 0.93 13.32 13.65
CA PRO A 5 1.40 13.22 12.28
C PRO A 5 2.15 11.89 12.11
N GLN A 6 1.70 11.06 11.17
CA GLN A 6 2.42 9.85 10.79
C GLN A 6 3.69 10.26 10.03
N LEU A 7 4.79 9.59 10.33
CA LEU A 7 6.02 9.76 9.58
C LEU A 7 5.80 9.31 8.13
N THR A 8 6.32 10.09 7.19
CA THR A 8 6.38 9.66 5.79
C THR A 8 7.40 8.52 5.63
N ALA A 9 7.28 7.72 4.58
CA ALA A 9 8.23 6.65 4.28
C ALA A 9 9.69 7.17 4.18
N GLN A 10 9.87 8.40 3.68
CA GLN A 10 11.19 9.04 3.60
C GLN A 10 11.72 9.40 4.99
N GLU A 11 10.92 10.05 5.84
CA GLU A 11 11.33 10.39 7.21
C GLU A 11 11.68 9.13 8.01
N PHE A 12 10.94 8.06 7.80
CA PHE A 12 11.20 6.76 8.42
C PHE A 12 12.54 6.18 7.97
N SER A 13 12.83 6.20 6.67
CA SER A 13 14.11 5.77 6.10
C SER A 13 15.27 6.61 6.62
N ASP A 14 15.10 7.92 6.73
CA ASP A 14 16.13 8.84 7.21
C ASP A 14 16.45 8.59 8.69
N ILE A 15 15.45 8.36 9.52
CA ILE A 15 15.63 8.00 10.93
C ILE A 15 16.33 6.64 11.07
N HIS A 16 15.95 5.65 10.24
CA HIS A 16 16.58 4.35 10.25
C HIS A 16 18.07 4.42 9.86
N ASN A 17 18.41 5.18 8.83
CA ASN A 17 19.79 5.38 8.39
C ASN A 17 20.59 6.10 9.47
N ALA A 18 20.07 7.18 10.07
CA ALA A 18 20.71 7.87 11.18
C ALA A 18 20.97 6.96 12.38
N LYS A 19 20.03 6.07 12.72
CA LYS A 19 20.21 5.03 13.73
C LYS A 19 21.38 4.12 13.41
N CYS A 20 21.49 3.63 12.16
CA CYS A 20 22.57 2.73 11.74
C CYS A 20 23.94 3.41 11.85
N GLU A 21 24.04 4.69 11.47
CA GLU A 21 25.26 5.47 11.60
C GLU A 21 25.64 5.68 13.07
N ILE A 22 24.72 6.09 13.92
CA ILE A 22 24.95 6.28 15.37
C ILE A 22 25.42 4.96 15.99
N ASN A 23 24.79 3.84 15.66
CA ASN A 23 25.18 2.53 16.18
C ASN A 23 26.62 2.16 15.77
N SER A 24 26.99 2.39 14.51
CA SER A 24 28.36 2.18 14.01
C SER A 24 29.38 3.04 14.75
N ILE A 25 29.06 4.31 15.00
CA ILE A 25 29.90 5.22 15.75
C ILE A 25 30.06 4.74 17.20
N VAL A 26 28.98 4.38 17.88
CA VAL A 26 29.01 3.88 19.26
C VAL A 26 29.91 2.64 19.38
N GLN A 27 29.78 1.69 18.46
CA GLN A 27 30.59 0.49 18.41
C GLN A 27 32.07 0.79 18.15
N SER A 28 32.39 1.74 17.27
CA SER A 28 33.76 2.12 16.96
C SER A 28 34.47 2.86 18.10
N LEU A 29 33.70 3.45 19.01
CA LEU A 29 34.21 4.19 20.18
C LEU A 29 34.28 3.33 21.44
N GLU A 30 33.87 2.08 21.39
CA GLU A 30 33.92 1.15 22.51
C GLU A 30 35.39 1.02 23.00
N GLY A 31 35.64 1.28 24.27
CA GLY A 31 36.98 1.29 24.88
C GLY A 31 37.85 2.54 24.58
N VAL A 32 37.37 3.47 23.74
CA VAL A 32 38.10 4.69 23.36
C VAL A 32 37.60 5.92 24.13
N ILE A 33 36.30 5.92 24.49
CA ILE A 33 35.71 7.03 25.23
C ILE A 33 35.39 6.65 26.67
N ALA A 34 35.28 7.68 27.52
CA ALA A 34 34.91 7.46 28.91
C ALA A 34 33.56 6.73 29.03
N ASP A 35 33.46 5.74 29.89
CA ASP A 35 32.30 4.88 30.12
C ASP A 35 30.99 5.68 30.24
N ARG A 36 31.04 6.81 30.92
CA ARG A 36 29.88 7.68 31.09
C ARG A 36 29.33 8.26 29.76
N LEU A 37 30.17 8.52 28.79
CA LEU A 37 29.78 9.01 27.48
C LEU A 37 29.18 7.86 26.66
N HIS A 38 29.81 6.69 26.72
CA HIS A 38 29.27 5.47 26.09
C HIS A 38 27.87 5.13 26.59
N GLU A 39 27.66 5.12 27.92
CA GLU A 39 26.31 4.90 28.50
C GLU A 39 25.26 5.93 28.02
N ARG A 40 25.64 7.18 27.86
CA ARG A 40 24.71 8.23 27.38
C ARG A 40 24.33 8.01 25.91
N LEU A 41 25.31 7.64 25.08
CA LEU A 41 25.07 7.30 23.67
C LEU A 41 24.18 6.08 23.54
N GLN A 42 24.42 5.03 24.34
CA GLN A 42 23.62 3.84 24.36
C GLN A 42 22.17 4.15 24.77
N LYS A 43 21.95 4.94 25.80
CA LYS A 43 20.59 5.38 26.19
C LYS A 43 19.88 6.17 25.10
N ALA A 44 20.60 7.02 24.37
CA ALA A 44 20.01 7.75 23.24
C ALA A 44 19.60 6.81 22.13
N LEU A 45 20.44 5.82 21.80
CA LEU A 45 20.15 4.79 20.81
C LEU A 45 18.91 3.96 21.22
N ASP A 46 18.78 3.57 22.49
CA ASP A 46 17.64 2.84 23.02
C ASP A 46 16.33 3.63 22.89
N LEU A 47 16.38 4.95 23.11
CA LEU A 47 15.22 5.83 22.91
C LEU A 47 14.79 5.92 21.44
N ILE A 48 15.77 6.01 20.53
CA ILE A 48 15.51 6.00 19.08
C ILE A 48 14.88 4.66 18.67
N ASN A 49 15.43 3.54 19.14
CA ASN A 49 14.89 2.20 18.88
C ASN A 49 13.43 2.09 19.33
N LYS A 50 13.15 2.51 20.57
CA LYS A 50 11.79 2.49 21.12
C LYS A 50 10.82 3.36 20.32
N GLY A 51 11.30 4.52 19.83
CA GLY A 51 10.51 5.41 18.98
C GLY A 51 10.16 4.74 17.63
N LEU A 52 11.14 4.08 17.01
CA LEU A 52 10.95 3.34 15.76
C LEU A 52 10.00 2.15 15.95
N ASP A 53 10.17 1.35 17.00
CA ASP A 53 9.30 0.21 17.28
C ASP A 53 7.83 0.66 17.47
N ASN A 54 7.62 1.79 18.14
CA ASN A 54 6.28 2.36 18.27
C ASN A 54 5.71 2.84 16.93
N ALA A 55 6.54 3.43 16.06
CA ALA A 55 6.11 3.87 14.74
C ALA A 55 5.74 2.67 13.85
N TYR A 56 6.55 1.61 13.84
CA TYR A 56 6.25 0.36 13.13
C TYR A 56 4.92 -0.25 13.60
N LYS A 57 4.72 -0.31 14.92
CA LYS A 57 3.47 -0.85 15.47
C LYS A 57 2.24 -0.04 15.04
N LEU A 58 2.33 1.27 15.02
CA LEU A 58 1.23 2.13 14.57
C LEU A 58 0.94 1.96 13.07
N ASP A 59 1.98 1.77 12.27
CA ASP A 59 1.84 1.51 10.84
C ASP A 59 1.20 0.14 10.58
N GLU A 60 1.65 -0.90 11.29
CA GLU A 60 1.07 -2.24 11.25
C GLU A 60 -0.42 -2.23 11.65
N GLU A 61 -0.77 -1.57 12.76
CA GLU A 61 -2.16 -1.43 13.19
C GLU A 61 -3.02 -0.64 12.17
N ALA A 62 -2.43 0.35 11.50
CA ALA A 62 -3.12 1.09 10.43
C ALA A 62 -3.34 0.21 9.19
N TYR A 63 -2.34 -0.59 8.84
CA TYR A 63 -2.42 -1.57 7.77
C TYR A 63 -3.50 -2.62 8.05
N GLU A 64 -3.50 -3.23 9.23
CA GLU A 64 -4.49 -4.23 9.63
C GLU A 64 -5.92 -3.69 9.58
N ARG A 65 -6.15 -2.46 10.09
CA ARG A 65 -7.48 -1.82 10.01
C ARG A 65 -7.92 -1.62 8.57
N LYS A 66 -7.01 -1.23 7.70
CA LYS A 66 -7.29 -1.00 6.28
C LYS A 66 -7.57 -2.32 5.57
N SER A 67 -6.74 -3.33 5.79
CA SER A 67 -6.95 -4.69 5.26
C SER A 67 -8.31 -5.24 5.67
N ALA A 68 -8.66 -5.15 6.94
CA ALA A 68 -9.96 -5.60 7.44
C ALA A 68 -11.14 -4.89 6.76
N HIS A 69 -11.01 -3.60 6.44
CA HIS A 69 -12.02 -2.86 5.69
C HIS A 69 -12.18 -3.39 4.25
N TYR A 70 -11.06 -3.65 3.56
CA TYR A 70 -11.08 -4.23 2.22
C TYR A 70 -11.67 -5.64 2.22
N ASP A 71 -11.28 -6.47 3.19
CA ASP A 71 -11.80 -7.85 3.35
C ASP A 71 -13.31 -7.87 3.59
N ALA A 72 -13.81 -6.92 4.39
CA ALA A 72 -15.24 -6.78 4.63
C ALA A 72 -16.00 -6.46 3.33
N ILE A 73 -15.53 -5.50 2.54
CA ILE A 73 -16.13 -5.13 1.24
C ILE A 73 -16.03 -6.28 0.24
N SER A 74 -14.85 -6.92 0.14
CA SER A 74 -14.67 -8.09 -0.72
C SER A 74 -15.66 -9.20 -0.39
N THR A 75 -15.84 -9.48 0.89
CA THR A 75 -16.80 -10.48 1.38
C THR A 75 -18.24 -10.10 1.07
N GLU A 76 -18.63 -8.84 1.34
CA GLU A 76 -19.97 -8.32 1.07
C GLU A 76 -20.35 -8.45 -0.41
N HIS A 77 -19.41 -8.16 -1.31
CA HIS A 77 -19.66 -8.21 -2.76
C HIS A 77 -19.29 -9.56 -3.39
N GLY A 78 -18.69 -10.49 -2.65
CA GLY A 78 -18.27 -11.80 -3.14
C GLY A 78 -17.14 -11.72 -4.15
N PHE A 79 -16.25 -10.72 -4.04
CA PHE A 79 -15.08 -10.59 -4.89
C PHE A 79 -14.08 -11.70 -4.62
N LYS A 80 -13.44 -12.19 -5.67
CA LYS A 80 -12.38 -13.20 -5.62
C LYS A 80 -11.00 -12.62 -5.93
N THR A 81 -10.97 -11.43 -6.50
CA THR A 81 -9.76 -10.67 -6.73
C THR A 81 -9.32 -9.99 -5.45
N ILE A 82 -8.02 -9.78 -5.34
CA ILE A 82 -7.39 -9.10 -4.20
C ILE A 82 -6.95 -7.73 -4.70
N TRP A 83 -7.40 -6.68 -4.02
CA TRP A 83 -6.92 -5.35 -4.28
C TRP A 83 -6.15 -4.84 -3.05
N SER A 84 -4.82 -4.82 -3.15
CA SER A 84 -3.93 -4.41 -2.07
C SER A 84 -3.60 -2.91 -2.11
N VAL A 85 -4.41 -2.10 -2.77
CA VAL A 85 -4.13 -0.68 -2.92
C VAL A 85 -4.31 0.05 -1.60
N HIS A 86 -3.20 0.44 -1.03
CA HIS A 86 -3.14 1.23 0.21
C HIS A 86 -3.47 2.71 0.00
N GLU A 87 -3.65 3.16 -1.24
CA GLU A 87 -3.88 4.57 -1.59
C GLU A 87 -5.34 5.01 -1.45
N VAL A 88 -6.29 4.07 -1.46
CA VAL A 88 -7.70 4.38 -1.32
C VAL A 88 -8.12 4.26 0.13
N SER A 89 -8.43 5.38 0.76
CA SER A 89 -8.86 5.40 2.17
C SER A 89 -10.32 5.02 2.38
N ASP A 90 -11.16 5.25 1.37
CA ASP A 90 -12.60 4.95 1.38
C ASP A 90 -13.02 4.38 0.02
N LEU A 91 -13.35 3.09 -0.01
CA LEU A 91 -13.78 2.40 -1.23
C LEU A 91 -15.15 2.86 -1.74
N ASN A 92 -15.97 3.48 -0.90
CA ASN A 92 -17.26 4.06 -1.29
C ASN A 92 -17.13 5.48 -1.83
N ALA A 93 -15.94 6.09 -1.72
CA ALA A 93 -15.69 7.40 -2.30
C ALA A 93 -15.64 7.33 -3.84
N PRO A 94 -15.98 8.43 -4.53
CA PRO A 94 -15.82 8.51 -5.97
C PRO A 94 -14.34 8.37 -6.38
N PHE A 95 -14.07 7.55 -7.41
CA PHE A 95 -12.75 7.54 -8.02
C PHE A 95 -12.55 8.77 -8.93
N ALA A 96 -11.31 9.20 -9.08
CA ALA A 96 -10.98 10.36 -9.91
C ALA A 96 -11.12 10.02 -11.40
N GLY A 97 -11.81 10.89 -12.15
CA GLY A 97 -11.92 10.78 -13.60
C GLY A 97 -13.32 10.46 -14.11
N ALA A 98 -13.48 10.54 -15.42
CA ALA A 98 -14.74 10.29 -16.12
C ALA A 98 -14.74 8.95 -16.89
N ALA A 99 -14.01 7.97 -16.38
CA ALA A 99 -13.94 6.68 -17.03
C ALA A 99 -15.27 5.93 -16.90
N THR A 100 -15.72 5.37 -18.01
CA THR A 100 -16.95 4.59 -18.09
C THR A 100 -16.71 3.14 -18.53
N LYS A 101 -15.46 2.82 -18.86
CA LYS A 101 -15.05 1.48 -19.32
C LYS A 101 -13.72 1.10 -18.70
N LEU A 102 -13.57 -0.20 -18.45
CA LEU A 102 -12.34 -0.82 -18.02
C LEU A 102 -11.90 -1.86 -19.05
N ALA A 103 -10.68 -1.71 -19.56
CA ALA A 103 -10.04 -2.68 -20.45
C ALA A 103 -9.07 -3.55 -19.66
N TYR A 104 -9.08 -4.84 -19.91
CA TYR A 104 -8.15 -5.81 -19.38
C TYR A 104 -7.60 -6.68 -20.49
N ARG A 105 -6.29 -6.84 -20.50
CA ARG A 105 -5.62 -7.82 -21.37
C ARG A 105 -4.86 -8.77 -20.47
N ASP A 106 -5.13 -10.05 -20.60
CA ASP A 106 -4.39 -11.06 -19.87
C ASP A 106 -2.89 -11.00 -20.21
N HIS A 107 -2.06 -11.51 -19.33
CA HIS A 107 -0.60 -11.47 -19.48
C HIS A 107 -0.11 -12.23 -20.72
N TRP A 108 -0.90 -13.19 -21.19
CA TRP A 108 -0.59 -13.99 -22.36
C TRP A 108 -1.05 -13.35 -23.68
N GLY A 109 -1.75 -12.21 -23.59
CA GLY A 109 -2.09 -11.36 -24.73
C GLY A 109 -3.12 -11.94 -25.68
N ALA A 110 -3.84 -12.98 -25.27
CA ALA A 110 -4.74 -13.71 -26.15
C ALA A 110 -6.00 -12.92 -26.50
N SER A 111 -6.52 -12.10 -25.57
CA SER A 111 -7.72 -11.29 -25.80
C SER A 111 -7.75 -10.04 -24.93
N GLU A 112 -8.31 -8.97 -25.48
CA GLU A 112 -8.64 -7.78 -24.72
C GLU A 112 -10.13 -7.83 -24.38
N VAL A 113 -10.43 -7.72 -23.10
CA VAL A 113 -11.79 -7.64 -22.57
C VAL A 113 -12.07 -6.19 -22.16
N VAL A 114 -13.20 -5.65 -22.60
CA VAL A 114 -13.64 -4.31 -22.21
C VAL A 114 -15.00 -4.41 -21.56
N VAL A 115 -15.11 -3.99 -20.31
CA VAL A 115 -16.34 -4.01 -19.52
C VAL A 115 -16.78 -2.60 -19.16
N PRO A 116 -18.10 -2.35 -18.95
CA PRO A 116 -18.58 -1.08 -18.45
C PRO A 116 -18.23 -0.93 -16.97
N ILE A 117 -17.97 0.30 -16.53
CA ILE A 117 -17.93 0.70 -15.13
C ILE A 117 -19.34 1.23 -14.79
N ASN A 118 -20.07 0.52 -13.94
CA ASN A 118 -21.44 0.86 -13.58
C ASN A 118 -21.47 1.58 -12.22
N GLY A 119 -21.18 2.87 -12.24
CA GLY A 119 -21.07 3.72 -11.07
C GLY A 119 -19.82 4.57 -11.11
N ASN A 120 -19.52 5.25 -10.00
CA ASN A 120 -18.39 6.15 -9.90
C ASN A 120 -17.54 5.95 -8.64
N THR A 121 -17.83 4.92 -7.85
CA THR A 121 -17.06 4.61 -6.64
C THR A 121 -15.93 3.63 -6.92
N TRP A 122 -14.96 3.59 -6.02
CA TRP A 122 -13.88 2.61 -6.10
C TRP A 122 -14.39 1.16 -6.02
N VAL A 123 -15.49 0.89 -5.28
CA VAL A 123 -16.16 -0.42 -5.29
C VAL A 123 -16.69 -0.76 -6.68
N ASP A 124 -17.28 0.22 -7.38
CA ASP A 124 -17.78 -0.01 -8.74
C ASP A 124 -16.65 -0.33 -9.71
N LEU A 125 -15.50 0.32 -9.52
CA LEU A 125 -14.30 0.04 -10.30
C LEU A 125 -13.74 -1.35 -9.99
N TRP A 126 -13.71 -1.75 -8.72
CA TRP A 126 -13.33 -3.11 -8.32
C TRP A 126 -14.27 -4.16 -8.92
N ARG A 127 -15.58 -3.90 -8.90
CA ARG A 127 -16.58 -4.78 -9.54
C ARG A 127 -16.35 -4.93 -11.03
N ALA A 128 -15.96 -3.86 -11.71
CA ALA A 128 -15.59 -3.91 -13.13
C ALA A 128 -14.31 -4.74 -13.35
N ALA A 129 -13.30 -4.61 -12.47
CA ALA A 129 -12.09 -5.44 -12.54
C ALA A 129 -12.39 -6.92 -12.35
N GLU A 130 -13.19 -7.27 -11.35
CA GLU A 130 -13.65 -8.65 -11.12
C GLU A 130 -14.34 -9.23 -12.38
N ALA A 131 -15.23 -8.44 -12.99
CA ALA A 131 -15.91 -8.85 -14.22
C ALA A 131 -14.97 -9.01 -15.40
N ALA A 132 -13.99 -8.12 -15.56
CA ALA A 132 -13.02 -8.17 -16.65
C ALA A 132 -12.11 -9.38 -16.54
N ILE A 133 -11.54 -9.65 -15.36
CA ILE A 133 -10.69 -10.82 -15.10
C ILE A 133 -11.49 -12.11 -15.32
N LYS A 134 -12.71 -12.19 -14.78
CA LYS A 134 -13.57 -13.35 -14.97
C LYS A 134 -13.89 -13.60 -16.45
N GLN A 135 -14.18 -12.54 -17.22
CA GLN A 135 -14.52 -12.65 -18.64
C GLN A 135 -13.31 -13.00 -19.49
N SER A 136 -12.10 -12.62 -19.11
CA SER A 136 -10.87 -13.01 -19.81
C SER A 136 -10.53 -14.48 -19.62
N GLY A 137 -11.05 -15.11 -18.56
CA GLY A 137 -10.69 -16.48 -18.18
C GLY A 137 -9.37 -16.59 -17.44
N ASP A 138 -8.77 -15.47 -17.08
CA ASP A 138 -7.52 -15.45 -16.29
C ASP A 138 -7.82 -15.91 -14.87
N THR A 139 -7.12 -16.95 -14.44
CA THR A 139 -7.23 -17.52 -13.09
C THR A 139 -5.97 -17.32 -12.26
N HIS A 140 -4.93 -16.72 -12.85
CA HIS A 140 -3.63 -16.50 -12.22
C HIS A 140 -3.44 -15.07 -11.71
N HIS A 141 -3.84 -14.08 -12.51
CA HIS A 141 -3.58 -12.66 -12.20
C HIS A 141 -4.79 -12.05 -11.49
N VAL A 142 -4.98 -12.48 -10.24
CA VAL A 142 -6.12 -12.04 -9.41
C VAL A 142 -5.79 -10.84 -8.49
N PHE A 143 -4.53 -10.40 -8.48
CA PHE A 143 -4.11 -9.21 -7.73
C PHE A 143 -4.30 -7.96 -8.59
N ILE A 144 -5.17 -7.06 -8.15
CA ILE A 144 -5.33 -5.74 -8.77
C ILE A 144 -4.20 -4.85 -8.28
N GLU A 145 -3.34 -4.41 -9.20
CA GLU A 145 -2.21 -3.52 -8.90
C GLU A 145 -2.56 -2.06 -9.16
N ALA A 146 -3.18 -1.76 -10.32
CA ALA A 146 -3.48 -0.38 -10.70
C ALA A 146 -4.61 -0.28 -11.72
N PHE A 147 -5.22 0.91 -11.76
CA PHE A 147 -6.11 1.36 -12.81
C PHE A 147 -5.43 2.51 -13.56
N ILE A 148 -4.98 2.27 -14.78
CA ILE A 148 -4.13 3.17 -15.55
C ILE A 148 -4.98 3.90 -16.61
N PRO A 149 -4.92 5.23 -16.73
CA PRO A 149 -5.59 5.94 -17.81
C PRO A 149 -5.12 5.44 -19.19
N SER A 150 -6.07 5.10 -20.06
CA SER A 150 -5.80 4.73 -21.45
C SER A 150 -5.63 5.98 -22.32
N ASN A 151 -4.98 5.82 -23.49
CA ASN A 151 -5.00 6.83 -24.55
C ASN A 151 -6.41 7.04 -25.16
N VAL A 152 -7.35 6.14 -24.89
CA VAL A 152 -8.74 6.25 -25.32
C VAL A 152 -9.53 6.96 -24.21
N THR A 153 -10.19 8.04 -24.56
CA THR A 153 -11.00 8.82 -23.61
C THR A 153 -12.08 7.95 -22.95
N GLY A 154 -12.19 8.06 -21.64
CA GLY A 154 -13.21 7.33 -20.86
C GLY A 154 -12.89 5.86 -20.61
N VAL A 155 -11.67 5.40 -20.91
CA VAL A 155 -11.21 4.04 -20.67
C VAL A 155 -10.07 4.02 -19.66
N LEU A 156 -10.16 3.13 -18.67
CA LEU A 156 -9.03 2.72 -17.82
C LEU A 156 -8.52 1.36 -18.28
N VAL A 157 -7.25 1.10 -18.05
CA VAL A 157 -6.62 -0.21 -18.25
C VAL A 157 -6.30 -0.81 -16.89
N LEU A 158 -6.71 -2.05 -16.69
CA LEU A 158 -6.43 -2.81 -15.49
C LEU A 158 -5.02 -3.41 -15.56
N SER A 159 -4.20 -3.14 -14.55
CA SER A 159 -2.94 -3.84 -14.28
C SER A 159 -3.14 -4.85 -13.15
N THR A 160 -2.65 -6.07 -13.37
CA THR A 160 -2.78 -7.17 -12.42
C THR A 160 -1.43 -7.87 -12.23
N GLY A 161 -1.26 -8.45 -11.04
CA GLY A 161 -0.15 -9.32 -10.69
C GLY A 161 -0.60 -10.72 -10.23
N SER A 162 0.35 -11.58 -9.97
CA SER A 162 0.16 -12.96 -9.49
C SER A 162 0.79 -13.19 -8.12
#